data_1ccb24f803b1ff01b3dcf98fb73e3520
#
_entry.id   1ccb24f803b1ff01b3dcf98fb73e3520
#
_cell.length_a   1.000
_cell.length_b   1.000
_cell.length_c   1.000
_cell.angle_alpha   90.00
_cell.angle_beta   90.00
_cell.angle_gamma   90.00
#
_symmetry.space_group_name_H-M   'P 1'
#
loop_
_entity.id
_entity.type
_entity.pdbx_description
1 polymer ?
#
loop_
_entity_poly.entity_id
_entity_poly.type
_entity_poly.pdbx_seq_one_letter_code
_entity_poly.pdbx_strand_id
1 'polypeptide(L)'
;MKIFVLLYNPNTDNEGIHSIELKGRTIVLMFEEKDDAERYVGLLEAQDFPSPSIESVNLEEIREFCNRCDYETRIVTKDFVPK
;
A
#
# COMPACT_ATOMS: atom_id res chain seq x y z
N MET A 1 9.28 7.40 11.89
CA MET A 1 8.80 7.99 10.63
C MET A 1 7.45 7.42 10.26
N LYS A 2 6.53 8.28 9.91
CA LYS A 2 5.20 7.85 9.47
C LYS A 2 5.17 7.67 7.96
N ILE A 3 4.43 6.67 7.52
CA ILE A 3 4.23 6.37 6.11
C ILE A 3 2.75 6.05 5.91
N PHE A 4 2.26 6.13 4.70
CA PHE A 4 0.86 5.79 4.39
C PHE A 4 0.80 4.47 3.65
N VAL A 5 -0.18 3.66 4.00
CA VAL A 5 -0.48 2.40 3.31
C VAL A 5 -1.96 2.37 2.97
N LEU A 6 -2.33 1.46 2.09
CA LEU A 6 -3.72 1.31 1.66
C LEU A 6 -4.25 0.00 2.23
N LEU A 7 -5.35 0.10 3.00
CA LEU A 7 -5.95 -1.06 3.65
C LEU A 7 -7.35 -1.30 3.10
N TYR A 8 -7.64 -2.56 2.78
CA TYR A 8 -8.98 -3.00 2.44
C TYR A 8 -9.65 -3.55 3.69
N ASN A 9 -10.91 -3.19 3.89
CA ASN A 9 -11.71 -3.67 5.01
C ASN A 9 -11.02 -3.47 6.37
N PRO A 10 -10.59 -2.23 6.68
CA PRO A 10 -9.85 -1.98 7.93
C PRO A 10 -10.68 -2.34 9.16
N ASN A 11 -10.01 -2.84 10.18
CA ASN A 11 -10.60 -3.23 11.47
C ASN A 11 -11.63 -4.37 11.37
N THR A 12 -11.50 -5.21 10.34
CA THR A 12 -12.33 -6.41 10.20
C THR A 12 -11.44 -7.63 10.07
N ASP A 13 -12.04 -8.82 10.12
CA ASP A 13 -11.32 -10.08 9.95
C ASP A 13 -10.76 -10.23 8.52
N ASN A 14 -11.30 -9.45 7.59
CA ASN A 14 -10.88 -9.49 6.19
C ASN A 14 -9.94 -8.34 5.83
N GLU A 15 -9.34 -7.70 6.83
CA GLU A 15 -8.40 -6.62 6.59
C GLU A 15 -7.21 -7.11 5.78
N GLY A 16 -6.85 -6.35 4.74
CA GLY A 16 -5.70 -6.67 3.91
C GLY A 16 -5.01 -5.40 3.44
N ILE A 17 -3.70 -5.48 3.32
CA ILE A 17 -2.90 -4.36 2.83
C ILE A 17 -2.75 -4.49 1.31
N HIS A 18 -2.89 -3.36 0.61
CA HIS A 18 -2.74 -3.35 -0.84
C HIS A 18 -1.29 -3.67 -1.22
N SER A 19 -1.14 -4.62 -2.13
CA SER A 19 0.17 -5.01 -2.64
C SER A 19 0.04 -5.38 -4.11
N ILE A 20 1.18 -5.48 -4.77
CA ILE A 20 1.22 -5.96 -6.16
C ILE A 20 2.06 -7.23 -6.21
N GLU A 21 1.73 -8.07 -7.19
CA GLU A 21 2.49 -9.28 -7.45
C GLU A 21 3.39 -9.03 -8.66
N LEU A 22 4.67 -9.30 -8.52
CA LEU A 22 5.62 -9.12 -9.60
C LEU A 22 6.66 -10.24 -9.55
N LYS A 23 6.68 -11.07 -10.58
CA LYS A 23 7.63 -12.19 -10.72
C LYS A 23 7.60 -13.11 -9.50
N GLY A 24 6.41 -13.41 -9.00
CA GLY A 24 6.25 -14.30 -7.86
C GLY A 24 6.53 -13.66 -6.51
N ARG A 25 6.73 -12.35 -6.46
CA ARG A 25 6.98 -11.62 -5.22
C ARG A 25 5.80 -10.72 -4.91
N THR A 26 5.48 -10.61 -3.62
CA THR A 26 4.46 -9.69 -3.14
C THR A 26 5.16 -8.41 -2.68
N ILE A 27 4.76 -7.28 -3.26
CA ILE A 27 5.37 -5.98 -2.96
C ILE A 27 4.31 -5.08 -2.34
N VAL A 28 4.53 -4.68 -1.10
CA VAL A 28 3.64 -3.77 -0.39
C VAL A 28 4.02 -2.34 -0.76
N LEU A 29 3.05 -1.58 -1.24
CA LEU A 29 3.27 -0.19 -1.63
C LEU A 29 3.05 0.73 -0.44
N MET A 30 4.00 1.63 -0.22
CA MET A 30 3.95 2.63 0.83
C MET A 30 4.08 4.01 0.21
N PHE A 31 3.51 5.01 0.85
CA PHE A 31 3.48 6.37 0.33
C PHE A 31 4.01 7.34 1.39
N GLU A 32 4.94 8.21 1.01
CA GLU A 32 5.46 9.22 1.92
C GLU A 32 4.46 10.36 2.11
N GLU A 33 3.75 10.69 1.03
CA GLU A 33 2.79 11.79 1.03
C GLU A 33 1.38 11.26 0.89
N LYS A 34 0.45 11.82 1.66
CA LYS A 34 -0.95 11.43 1.57
C LYS A 34 -1.52 11.72 0.17
N ASP A 35 -1.08 12.81 -0.45
CA ASP A 35 -1.53 13.16 -1.80
C ASP A 35 -1.19 12.09 -2.82
N ASP A 36 -0.02 11.47 -2.70
CA ASP A 36 0.38 10.38 -3.59
C ASP A 36 -0.49 9.16 -3.37
N ALA A 37 -0.82 8.86 -2.13
CA ALA A 37 -1.73 7.76 -1.80
C ALA A 37 -3.12 8.01 -2.38
N GLU A 38 -3.63 9.24 -2.27
CA GLU A 38 -4.93 9.61 -2.81
C GLU A 38 -4.97 9.48 -4.33
N ARG A 39 -3.88 9.89 -4.99
CA ARG A 39 -3.77 9.76 -6.44
C ARG A 39 -3.80 8.30 -6.86
N TYR A 40 -3.09 7.45 -6.14
CA TYR A 40 -3.07 6.02 -6.44
C TYR A 40 -4.45 5.40 -6.24
N VAL A 41 -5.16 5.78 -5.18
CA VAL A 41 -6.53 5.30 -4.93
C VAL A 41 -7.43 5.70 -6.10
N GLY A 42 -7.27 6.93 -6.61
CA GLY A 42 -8.03 7.38 -7.77
C GLY A 42 -7.79 6.52 -9.00
N LEU A 43 -6.54 6.06 -9.20
CA LEU A 43 -6.23 5.15 -10.31
C LEU A 43 -6.90 3.80 -10.12
N LEU A 44 -6.95 3.29 -8.91
CA LEU A 44 -7.63 2.02 -8.62
C LEU A 44 -9.12 2.14 -8.88
N GLU A 45 -9.73 3.24 -8.45
CA GLU A 45 -11.16 3.47 -8.68
C GLU A 45 -11.47 3.56 -10.18
N ALA A 46 -10.58 4.19 -10.95
CA ALA A 46 -10.76 4.31 -12.40
C ALA A 46 -10.70 2.95 -13.09
N GLN A 47 -10.11 1.95 -12.44
CA GLN A 47 -10.02 0.58 -12.97
C GLN A 47 -11.04 -0.34 -12.33
N ASP A 48 -12.06 0.22 -11.67
CA ASP A 48 -13.13 -0.53 -11.02
C ASP A 48 -12.67 -1.43 -9.87
N PHE A 49 -11.52 -1.12 -9.27
CA PHE A 49 -11.10 -1.80 -8.05
C PHE A 49 -11.80 -1.20 -6.84
N PRO A 50 -12.01 -1.99 -5.77
CA PRO A 50 -12.54 -1.45 -4.53
C PRO A 50 -11.63 -0.34 -3.98
N SER A 51 -12.23 0.70 -3.38
CA SER A 51 -11.48 1.79 -2.78
C SER A 51 -10.89 1.38 -1.44
N PRO A 52 -9.57 1.35 -1.29
CA PRO A 52 -8.97 1.10 0.02
C PRO A 52 -8.97 2.36 0.88
N SER A 53 -8.80 2.18 2.19
CA SER A 53 -8.60 3.28 3.13
C SER A 53 -7.13 3.65 3.20
N ILE A 54 -6.85 4.95 3.29
CA ILE A 54 -5.48 5.44 3.46
C ILE A 54 -5.21 5.55 4.96
N GLU A 55 -4.23 4.80 5.44
CA GLU A 55 -3.90 4.77 6.87
C GLU A 55 -2.45 5.16 7.09
N SER A 56 -2.22 5.95 8.13
CA SER A 56 -0.87 6.34 8.53
C SER A 56 -0.33 5.30 9.52
N VAL A 57 0.84 4.76 9.22
CA VAL A 57 1.46 3.74 10.07
C VAL A 57 2.93 4.09 10.28
N ASN A 58 3.53 3.45 11.27
CA ASN A 58 4.96 3.60 11.53
C ASN A 58 5.74 2.76 10.52
N LEU A 59 6.73 3.38 9.86
CA LEU A 59 7.52 2.71 8.82
C LEU A 59 8.21 1.45 9.34
N GLU A 60 8.76 1.51 10.55
CA GLU A 60 9.46 0.36 11.11
C GLU A 60 8.51 -0.80 11.38
N GLU A 61 7.31 -0.50 11.86
CA GLU A 61 6.31 -1.53 12.12
C GLU A 61 5.86 -2.23 10.84
N ILE A 62 5.65 -1.47 9.77
CA ILE A 62 5.21 -2.07 8.51
C ILE A 62 6.34 -2.89 7.87
N ARG A 63 7.57 -2.42 8.00
CA ARG A 63 8.73 -3.19 7.51
C ARG A 63 8.88 -4.50 8.24
N GLU A 64 8.70 -4.48 9.55
CA GLU A 64 8.77 -5.70 10.35
C GLU A 64 7.69 -6.69 9.98
N PHE A 65 6.46 -6.20 9.77
CA PHE A 65 5.37 -7.02 9.29
C PHE A 65 5.71 -7.66 7.94
N CYS A 66 6.23 -6.88 7.01
CA CYS A 66 6.57 -7.39 5.68
C CYS A 66 7.71 -8.42 5.74
N ASN A 67 8.69 -8.21 6.62
CA ASN A 67 9.77 -9.17 6.80
C ASN A 67 9.24 -10.52 7.30
N ARG A 68 8.29 -10.49 8.23
CA ARG A 68 7.71 -11.73 8.76
C ARG A 68 6.92 -12.48 7.71
N CYS A 69 6.32 -11.76 6.77
CA CYS A 69 5.52 -12.36 5.70
C CYS A 69 6.33 -12.62 4.44
N ASP A 70 7.61 -12.31 4.44
CA ASP A 70 8.48 -12.44 3.28
C ASP A 70 8.00 -11.57 2.11
N TYR A 71 7.47 -10.40 2.41
CA TYR A 71 7.03 -9.42 1.41
C TYR A 71 8.12 -8.37 1.20
N GLU A 72 8.16 -7.82 0.01
CA GLU A 72 9.01 -6.67 -0.28
C GLU A 72 8.21 -5.40 -0.04
N THR A 73 8.92 -4.29 0.15
CA THR A 73 8.30 -2.98 0.31
C THR A 73 8.83 -2.03 -0.75
N ARG A 74 8.00 -1.09 -1.18
CA ARG A 74 8.40 -0.05 -2.11
C ARG A 74 7.70 1.25 -1.76
N ILE A 75 8.46 2.33 -1.75
CA ILE A 75 7.91 3.67 -1.50
C ILE A 75 7.51 4.26 -2.85
N VAL A 76 6.25 4.63 -2.96
CA VAL A 76 5.69 5.23 -4.17
C VAL A 76 5.81 6.74 -4.06
N THR A 77 6.40 7.36 -5.07
CA THR A 77 6.52 8.81 -5.16
C THR A 77 5.69 9.31 -6.34
N LYS A 78 5.61 10.63 -6.48
CA LYS A 78 4.84 11.24 -7.57
C LYS A 78 5.35 10.83 -8.95
N ASP A 79 6.60 10.40 -9.04
CA ASP A 79 7.20 9.98 -10.30
C ASP A 79 6.99 8.49 -10.59
N PHE A 80 6.36 7.78 -9.67
CA PHE A 80 6.06 6.37 -9.85
C PHE A 80 4.92 6.19 -10.85
N VAL A 81 5.15 5.35 -11.86
CA VAL A 81 4.14 5.03 -12.87
C VAL A 81 3.87 3.53 -12.78
N PRO A 82 2.72 3.12 -12.23
CA PRO A 82 2.39 1.69 -12.17
C PRO A 82 2.12 1.16 -13.58
N LYS A 83 2.60 -0.01 -13.82
CA LYS A 83 2.39 -0.68 -15.10
C LYS A 83 1.51 -1.90 -14.91
#